data_487f75674582db42d19ba1d796af1d77
#
_entry.id   487f75674582db42d19ba1d796af1d77
#
_cell.length_a   1.000
_cell.length_b   1.000
_cell.length_c   1.000
_cell.angle_alpha   90.00
_cell.angle_beta   90.00
_cell.angle_gamma   90.00
#
_symmetry.space_group_name_H-M   'P 1'
#
loop_
_entity.id
_entity.type
_entity.pdbx_description
1 polymer ?
#
loop_
_entity_poly.entity_id
_entity_poly.type
_entity_poly.pdbx_seq_one_letter_code
_entity_poly.pdbx_strand_id
1 'polypeptide(L)'
;MITRKMRLSMAMLTIAASVLTTGNIKADEKNTTKETNTITNSKYANKAVADIYSTTTLNIRKKGSINAKIVGKMKKGNIATVLKKGSEWSKVRSGNVTGYVKNQYLVFGDEIENFAKQNVKKIAKVQAETLRVRKNASTESKIIALASKDDKLKVIKKTNDWAKVKVDGQTGYVSKDYAKVTYSFGKAKSMKQIQAAEKAKEQAKHATKTRD
;
A
#
# COMPACT_ATOMS: atom_id res chain seq x y z
N MET A 1 -6.85 -24.61 -21.20
CA MET A 1 -6.43 -25.25 -19.93
C MET A 1 -5.14 -24.60 -19.46
N ILE A 2 -5.19 -23.69 -18.50
CA ILE A 2 -4.03 -23.01 -17.95
C ILE A 2 -3.91 -23.44 -16.49
N THR A 3 -2.90 -24.24 -16.21
CA THR A 3 -2.61 -24.83 -14.91
C THR A 3 -2.15 -23.77 -13.90
N ARG A 4 -2.90 -23.71 -12.81
CA ARG A 4 -2.64 -22.90 -11.61
C ARG A 4 -1.36 -23.35 -10.92
N LYS A 5 -0.28 -22.59 -10.96
CA LYS A 5 0.87 -22.82 -10.08
C LYS A 5 0.58 -22.16 -8.71
N MET A 6 0.15 -22.99 -7.76
CA MET A 6 0.20 -22.66 -6.34
C MET A 6 1.65 -22.58 -5.91
N ARG A 7 2.12 -21.41 -5.46
CA ARG A 7 3.40 -21.29 -4.78
C ARG A 7 3.18 -21.62 -3.30
N LEU A 8 3.41 -22.88 -2.95
CA LEU A 8 3.62 -23.31 -1.57
C LEU A 8 5.05 -22.90 -1.20
N SER A 9 5.21 -21.99 -0.25
CA SER A 9 6.49 -21.71 0.38
C SER A 9 6.74 -22.77 1.45
N MET A 10 7.46 -23.81 1.09
CA MET A 10 7.93 -24.83 2.02
C MET A 10 9.26 -24.35 2.63
N ALA A 11 9.23 -23.94 3.89
CA ALA A 11 10.45 -23.76 4.67
C ALA A 11 10.97 -25.16 5.02
N MET A 12 12.08 -25.57 4.39
CA MET A 12 12.82 -26.79 4.80
C MET A 12 13.56 -26.49 6.10
N LEU A 13 13.13 -27.19 7.15
CA LEU A 13 13.87 -27.30 8.40
C LEU A 13 14.85 -28.49 8.24
N THR A 14 16.13 -28.22 8.04
CA THR A 14 17.19 -29.23 8.10
C THR A 14 17.55 -29.48 9.57
N ILE A 15 17.21 -30.67 10.07
CA ILE A 15 17.68 -31.17 11.37
C ILE A 15 19.02 -31.85 11.11
N ALA A 16 20.10 -31.25 11.60
CA ALA A 16 21.39 -31.93 11.71
C ALA A 16 21.44 -32.66 13.06
N ALA A 17 21.51 -33.98 13.00
CA ALA A 17 21.77 -34.82 14.16
C ALA A 17 23.26 -34.86 14.44
N SER A 18 23.71 -34.59 15.64
CA SER A 18 25.02 -34.98 16.15
C SER A 18 24.98 -35.30 17.65
N VAL A 19 25.19 -36.61 17.89
CA VAL A 19 26.00 -37.25 18.89
C VAL A 19 25.83 -36.93 20.38
N LEU A 20 25.42 -37.98 21.10
CA LEU A 20 25.42 -38.15 22.56
C LEU A 20 26.80 -37.95 23.18
N THR A 21 26.81 -37.18 24.27
CA THR A 21 27.73 -37.44 25.42
C THR A 21 26.93 -37.34 26.71
N THR A 22 27.04 -38.41 27.50
CA THR A 22 26.44 -38.60 28.80
C THR A 22 27.02 -37.65 29.84
N GLY A 23 26.16 -36.91 30.53
CA GLY A 23 26.53 -36.11 31.71
C GLY A 23 25.27 -35.71 32.48
N ASN A 24 25.12 -36.31 33.69
CA ASN A 24 24.10 -36.02 34.67
C ASN A 24 24.06 -34.57 35.06
N ILE A 25 22.93 -33.86 34.85
CA ILE A 25 22.62 -32.63 35.61
C ILE A 25 21.09 -32.54 35.81
N LYS A 26 20.74 -32.16 37.03
CA LYS A 26 19.41 -32.04 37.64
C LYS A 26 18.45 -31.12 36.87
N ALA A 27 17.17 -31.48 37.01
CA ALA A 27 16.03 -30.67 36.61
C ALA A 27 16.05 -29.29 37.28
N ASP A 28 15.88 -28.27 36.44
CA ASP A 28 15.05 -27.04 36.60
C ASP A 28 15.34 -26.12 35.44
N GLU A 29 14.45 -26.07 34.49
CA GLU A 29 14.32 -24.82 33.70
C GLU A 29 12.97 -24.80 32.98
N LYS A 30 12.15 -23.88 33.48
CA LYS A 30 11.07 -23.23 32.75
C LYS A 30 11.61 -22.71 31.44
N ASN A 31 11.39 -23.41 30.32
CA ASN A 31 11.67 -22.91 29.01
C ASN A 31 10.60 -21.86 28.63
N THR A 32 10.79 -20.65 29.10
CA THR A 32 10.09 -19.49 28.59
C THR A 32 10.70 -19.17 27.24
N THR A 33 10.04 -19.60 26.18
CA THR A 33 10.33 -19.13 24.82
C THR A 33 10.12 -17.62 24.81
N LYS A 34 11.18 -16.86 25.01
CA LYS A 34 11.23 -15.42 24.70
C LYS A 34 11.00 -15.31 23.20
N GLU A 35 9.74 -15.04 22.81
CA GLU A 35 9.48 -14.37 21.54
C GLU A 35 10.25 -13.05 21.61
N THR A 36 11.39 -13.01 20.93
CA THR A 36 12.07 -11.77 20.64
C THR A 36 11.12 -10.93 19.79
N ASN A 37 10.37 -10.06 20.46
CA ASN A 37 9.71 -8.92 19.83
C ASN A 37 10.82 -8.03 19.25
N THR A 38 11.29 -8.41 18.05
CA THR A 38 12.02 -7.49 17.21
C THR A 38 11.00 -6.41 16.86
N ILE A 39 11.06 -5.28 17.57
CA ILE A 39 10.35 -4.06 17.20
C ILE A 39 10.99 -3.64 15.87
N THR A 40 10.50 -4.21 14.79
CA THR A 40 10.83 -3.75 13.45
C THR A 40 10.26 -2.34 13.36
N ASN A 41 11.13 -1.36 13.34
CA ASN A 41 10.81 0.06 13.13
C ASN A 41 10.36 0.27 11.68
N SER A 42 9.53 -0.65 11.20
CA SER A 42 9.06 -0.71 9.83
C SER A 42 8.07 0.42 9.57
N LYS A 43 8.33 1.16 8.52
CA LYS A 43 7.43 2.17 7.95
C LYS A 43 5.98 1.67 7.81
N TYR A 44 5.77 0.37 7.72
CA TYR A 44 4.48 -0.27 7.51
C TYR A 44 4.04 -1.19 8.66
N ALA A 45 4.66 -1.14 9.84
CA ALA A 45 4.41 -2.07 10.96
C ALA A 45 2.92 -2.28 11.28
N ASN A 46 2.12 -1.22 11.26
CA ASN A 46 0.67 -1.26 11.52
C ASN A 46 -0.18 -0.99 10.27
N LYS A 47 0.32 -1.34 9.09
CA LYS A 47 -0.38 -1.12 7.83
C LYS A 47 -0.76 -2.44 7.16
N ALA A 48 -1.78 -2.35 6.32
CA ALA A 48 -2.16 -3.40 5.39
C ALA A 48 -2.56 -2.77 4.06
N VAL A 49 -2.30 -3.47 2.96
CA VAL A 49 -2.67 -3.05 1.60
C VAL A 49 -3.57 -4.11 0.99
N ALA A 50 -4.62 -3.69 0.31
CA ALA A 50 -5.50 -4.59 -0.42
C ALA A 50 -4.79 -5.20 -1.64
N ASP A 51 -4.70 -6.52 -1.68
CA ASP A 51 -4.20 -7.31 -2.80
C ASP A 51 -5.30 -8.26 -3.29
N ILE A 52 -5.95 -7.86 -4.36
CA ILE A 52 -7.09 -8.56 -4.96
C ILE A 52 -6.82 -8.84 -6.43
N TYR A 53 -7.19 -10.02 -6.91
CA TYR A 53 -6.96 -10.47 -8.29
C TYR A 53 -8.26 -10.73 -9.06
N SER A 54 -9.25 -11.31 -8.41
CA SER A 54 -10.49 -11.79 -9.05
C SER A 54 -11.66 -10.79 -9.01
N THR A 55 -11.54 -9.73 -8.22
CA THR A 55 -12.59 -8.72 -8.05
C THR A 55 -12.02 -7.31 -8.22
N THR A 56 -12.88 -6.36 -8.61
CA THR A 56 -12.50 -4.95 -8.76
C THR A 56 -12.37 -4.22 -7.42
N THR A 57 -13.03 -4.75 -6.37
CA THR A 57 -13.05 -4.13 -5.03
C THR A 57 -13.13 -5.16 -3.91
N LEU A 58 -12.54 -4.83 -2.77
CA LEU A 58 -12.58 -5.56 -1.52
C LEU A 58 -13.53 -4.88 -0.55
N ASN A 59 -14.48 -5.62 0.01
CA ASN A 59 -15.47 -5.08 0.93
C ASN A 59 -14.88 -4.87 2.32
N ILE A 60 -15.16 -3.71 2.91
CA ILE A 60 -14.97 -3.44 4.34
C ILE A 60 -16.34 -3.62 5.00
N ARG A 61 -16.41 -4.45 6.05
CA ARG A 61 -17.65 -4.84 6.72
C ARG A 61 -17.75 -4.32 8.14
N LYS A 62 -18.96 -4.17 8.66
CA LYS A 62 -19.22 -3.67 10.02
C LYS A 62 -18.71 -4.63 11.11
N LYS A 63 -18.69 -5.94 10.82
CA LYS A 63 -18.19 -7.02 11.71
C LYS A 63 -17.31 -7.98 10.89
N GLY A 64 -16.51 -8.83 11.54
CA GLY A 64 -15.67 -9.87 10.92
C GLY A 64 -16.50 -11.06 10.44
N SER A 65 -17.41 -10.85 9.53
CA SER A 65 -18.30 -11.89 8.97
C SER A 65 -18.67 -11.55 7.52
N ILE A 66 -18.79 -12.59 6.68
CA ILE A 66 -19.21 -12.45 5.28
C ILE A 66 -20.64 -11.90 5.14
N ASN A 67 -21.49 -12.14 6.13
CA ASN A 67 -22.88 -11.68 6.16
C ASN A 67 -23.04 -10.28 6.78
N ALA A 68 -21.96 -9.69 7.32
CA ALA A 68 -22.05 -8.37 7.92
C ALA A 68 -22.20 -7.27 6.85
N LYS A 69 -22.95 -6.21 7.20
CA LYS A 69 -23.18 -5.04 6.35
C LYS A 69 -21.86 -4.47 5.81
N ILE A 70 -21.81 -4.18 4.51
CA ILE A 70 -20.70 -3.50 3.84
C ILE A 70 -20.77 -2.01 4.20
N VAL A 71 -19.67 -1.45 4.72
CA VAL A 71 -19.54 -0.05 5.12
C VAL A 71 -18.66 0.76 4.16
N GLY A 72 -17.87 0.06 3.33
CA GLY A 72 -17.04 0.68 2.30
C GLY A 72 -16.31 -0.36 1.45
N LYS A 73 -15.55 0.13 0.48
CA LYS A 73 -14.79 -0.72 -0.46
C LYS A 73 -13.38 -0.20 -0.68
N MET A 74 -12.43 -1.12 -0.81
CA MET A 74 -11.03 -0.86 -1.19
C MET A 74 -10.79 -1.36 -2.62
N LYS A 75 -9.96 -0.65 -3.37
CA LYS A 75 -9.37 -1.16 -4.63
C LYS A 75 -8.01 -1.79 -4.34
N LYS A 76 -7.48 -2.60 -5.27
CA LYS A 76 -6.09 -3.06 -5.22
C LYS A 76 -5.14 -1.89 -5.00
N GLY A 77 -4.17 -2.04 -4.09
CA GLY A 77 -3.23 -0.98 -3.72
C GLY A 77 -3.78 0.09 -2.77
N ASN A 78 -5.03 -0.05 -2.27
CA ASN A 78 -5.49 0.84 -1.20
C ASN A 78 -4.87 0.43 0.13
N ILE A 79 -4.32 1.40 0.88
CA ILE A 79 -3.71 1.18 2.19
C ILE A 79 -4.69 1.44 3.33
N ALA A 80 -4.54 0.68 4.39
CA ALA A 80 -5.27 0.85 5.63
C ALA A 80 -4.32 0.81 6.84
N THR A 81 -4.71 1.44 7.93
CA THR A 81 -4.11 1.23 9.25
C THR A 81 -4.81 0.05 9.91
N VAL A 82 -4.05 -0.91 10.38
CA VAL A 82 -4.54 -2.05 11.15
C VAL A 82 -4.77 -1.60 12.59
N LEU A 83 -6.01 -1.64 13.03
CA LEU A 83 -6.42 -1.28 14.40
C LEU A 83 -6.38 -2.48 15.33
N LYS A 84 -6.74 -3.66 14.81
CA LYS A 84 -6.65 -4.93 15.51
C LYS A 84 -6.50 -6.05 14.48
N LYS A 85 -5.41 -6.80 14.55
CA LYS A 85 -5.20 -7.99 13.71
C LYS A 85 -5.86 -9.18 14.40
N GLY A 86 -6.71 -9.90 13.69
CA GLY A 86 -7.28 -11.16 14.14
C GLY A 86 -6.77 -12.32 13.27
N SER A 87 -7.23 -13.54 13.55
CA SER A 87 -6.82 -14.73 12.79
C SER A 87 -7.31 -14.71 11.33
N GLU A 88 -8.58 -14.46 11.10
CA GLU A 88 -9.20 -14.45 9.76
C GLU A 88 -9.58 -13.05 9.28
N TRP A 89 -10.00 -12.18 10.20
CA TRP A 89 -10.46 -10.84 9.93
C TRP A 89 -9.66 -9.81 10.73
N SER A 90 -9.24 -8.74 10.10
CA SER A 90 -8.61 -7.60 10.76
C SER A 90 -9.51 -6.39 10.77
N LYS A 91 -9.59 -5.69 11.92
CA LYS A 91 -10.21 -4.37 12.01
C LYS A 91 -9.24 -3.33 11.46
N VAL A 92 -9.67 -2.59 10.45
CA VAL A 92 -8.82 -1.62 9.74
C VAL A 92 -9.51 -0.27 9.60
N ARG A 93 -8.70 0.78 9.38
CA ARG A 93 -9.16 2.11 8.99
C ARG A 93 -8.45 2.55 7.71
N SER A 94 -9.21 2.85 6.66
CA SER A 94 -8.71 3.34 5.38
C SER A 94 -9.52 4.57 4.94
N GLY A 95 -8.88 5.73 4.89
CA GLY A 95 -9.61 7.00 4.73
C GLY A 95 -10.61 7.19 5.86
N ASN A 96 -11.86 7.48 5.51
CA ASN A 96 -12.95 7.70 6.45
C ASN A 96 -13.71 6.41 6.82
N VAL A 97 -13.23 5.24 6.34
CA VAL A 97 -13.91 3.96 6.55
C VAL A 97 -13.18 3.15 7.60
N THR A 98 -13.91 2.73 8.64
CA THR A 98 -13.44 1.77 9.64
C THR A 98 -14.33 0.55 9.61
N GLY A 99 -13.73 -0.64 9.63
CA GLY A 99 -14.44 -1.90 9.64
C GLY A 99 -13.50 -3.09 9.53
N TYR A 100 -14.02 -4.23 9.13
CA TYR A 100 -13.33 -5.51 9.08
C TYR A 100 -13.08 -5.95 7.63
N VAL A 101 -11.90 -6.47 7.38
CA VAL A 101 -11.47 -7.01 6.08
C VAL A 101 -10.88 -8.40 6.33
N LYS A 102 -11.13 -9.34 5.42
CA LYS A 102 -10.60 -10.69 5.49
C LYS A 102 -9.10 -10.68 5.16
N ASN A 103 -8.28 -11.29 6.02
CA ASN A 103 -6.82 -11.21 5.98
C ASN A 103 -6.22 -11.76 4.67
N GLN A 104 -6.84 -12.79 4.08
CA GLN A 104 -6.38 -13.40 2.83
C GLN A 104 -6.27 -12.42 1.62
N TYR A 105 -6.90 -11.25 1.72
CA TYR A 105 -6.87 -10.19 0.70
C TYR A 105 -6.00 -9.00 1.09
N LEU A 106 -5.16 -9.16 2.12
CA LEU A 106 -4.32 -8.11 2.66
C LEU A 106 -2.85 -8.54 2.67
N VAL A 107 -1.97 -7.63 2.25
CA VAL A 107 -0.53 -7.70 2.47
C VAL A 107 -0.21 -6.82 3.66
N PHE A 108 0.57 -7.33 4.62
CA PHE A 108 0.86 -6.67 5.90
C PHE A 108 2.35 -6.32 6.04
N GLY A 109 2.62 -5.28 6.83
CA GLY A 109 3.98 -4.98 7.32
C GLY A 109 5.00 -4.80 6.19
N ASP A 110 6.15 -5.42 6.33
CA ASP A 110 7.29 -5.26 5.43
C ASP A 110 7.06 -5.75 4.01
N GLU A 111 6.17 -6.72 3.82
CA GLU A 111 5.80 -7.21 2.48
C GLU A 111 5.14 -6.12 1.63
N ILE A 112 4.59 -5.06 2.27
CA ILE A 112 3.99 -3.92 1.56
C ILE A 112 4.99 -3.21 0.67
N GLU A 113 6.27 -3.13 1.05
CA GLU A 113 7.28 -2.49 0.20
C GLU A 113 7.47 -3.26 -1.12
N ASN A 114 7.53 -4.58 -1.07
CA ASN A 114 7.67 -5.43 -2.27
C ASN A 114 6.41 -5.39 -3.14
N PHE A 115 5.23 -5.46 -2.51
CA PHE A 115 3.95 -5.27 -3.20
C PHE A 115 3.92 -3.91 -3.91
N ALA A 116 4.29 -2.83 -3.23
CA ALA A 116 4.23 -1.46 -3.75
C ALA A 116 5.18 -1.23 -4.92
N LYS A 117 6.38 -1.83 -4.90
CA LYS A 117 7.32 -1.77 -6.03
C LYS A 117 6.70 -2.22 -7.34
N GLN A 118 5.82 -3.21 -7.30
CA GLN A 118 5.22 -3.84 -8.48
C GLN A 118 3.84 -3.25 -8.84
N ASN A 119 3.06 -2.83 -7.84
CA ASN A 119 1.63 -2.55 -8.01
C ASN A 119 1.22 -1.09 -7.75
N VAL A 120 2.08 -0.26 -7.16
CA VAL A 120 1.72 1.09 -6.74
C VAL A 120 2.60 2.13 -7.43
N LYS A 121 1.97 3.13 -8.02
CA LYS A 121 2.67 4.25 -8.68
C LYS A 121 3.44 5.07 -7.66
N LYS A 122 4.63 5.55 -8.05
CA LYS A 122 5.40 6.52 -7.27
C LYS A 122 4.98 7.93 -7.60
N ILE A 123 5.02 8.79 -6.59
CA ILE A 123 4.85 10.24 -6.70
C ILE A 123 6.01 10.95 -6.01
N ALA A 124 6.35 12.13 -6.51
CA ALA A 124 7.18 13.10 -5.82
C ALA A 124 6.23 14.12 -5.16
N LYS A 125 6.12 14.08 -3.83
CA LYS A 125 5.37 15.07 -3.07
C LYS A 125 6.26 16.27 -2.82
N VAL A 126 5.86 17.44 -3.31
CA VAL A 126 6.59 18.69 -3.16
C VAL A 126 6.59 19.13 -1.70
N GLN A 127 7.76 19.49 -1.18
CA GLN A 127 7.97 19.95 0.20
C GLN A 127 8.27 21.46 0.29
N ALA A 128 8.89 22.03 -0.76
CA ALA A 128 9.13 23.46 -0.87
C ALA A 128 7.84 24.22 -1.24
N GLU A 129 7.76 25.50 -0.89
CA GLU A 129 6.63 26.37 -1.30
C GLU A 129 6.48 26.42 -2.82
N THR A 130 7.60 26.55 -3.52
CA THR A 130 7.66 26.48 -4.98
C THR A 130 8.86 25.63 -5.41
N LEU A 131 8.61 24.63 -6.25
CA LEU A 131 9.61 23.74 -6.81
C LEU A 131 9.73 23.93 -8.32
N ARG A 132 10.94 24.18 -8.78
CA ARG A 132 11.25 24.31 -10.21
C ARG A 132 11.28 22.91 -10.84
N VAL A 133 10.49 22.73 -11.90
CA VAL A 133 10.56 21.55 -12.77
C VAL A 133 11.45 21.90 -13.95
N ARG A 134 12.52 21.12 -14.17
CA ARG A 134 13.55 21.43 -15.15
C ARG A 134 13.55 20.45 -16.32
N LYS A 135 14.06 20.90 -17.47
CA LYS A 135 14.13 20.06 -18.69
C LYS A 135 15.05 18.85 -18.50
N ASN A 136 16.16 19.02 -17.79
CA ASN A 136 17.16 17.98 -17.48
C ASN A 136 17.43 17.91 -15.97
N ALA A 137 18.11 16.85 -15.50
CA ALA A 137 18.52 16.64 -14.12
C ALA A 137 19.75 17.48 -13.75
N SER A 138 19.61 18.81 -13.76
CA SER A 138 20.68 19.77 -13.44
C SER A 138 20.07 21.08 -12.96
N THR A 139 20.75 21.76 -12.03
CA THR A 139 20.39 23.10 -11.53
C THR A 139 20.50 24.18 -12.59
N GLU A 140 21.34 23.99 -13.58
CA GLU A 140 21.57 24.92 -14.70
C GLU A 140 20.56 24.70 -15.85
N SER A 141 19.80 23.63 -15.80
CA SER A 141 18.85 23.30 -16.86
C SER A 141 17.63 24.24 -16.85
N LYS A 142 17.12 24.54 -18.04
CA LYS A 142 15.92 25.38 -18.25
C LYS A 142 14.76 24.90 -17.38
N ILE A 143 14.11 25.84 -16.71
CA ILE A 143 12.85 25.65 -16.00
C ILE A 143 11.74 25.54 -17.02
N ILE A 144 10.89 24.50 -16.92
CA ILE A 144 9.79 24.24 -17.84
C ILE A 144 8.42 24.33 -17.17
N ALA A 145 8.38 24.20 -15.83
CA ALA A 145 7.18 24.37 -15.02
C ALA A 145 7.54 24.69 -13.57
N LEU A 146 6.56 25.13 -12.80
CA LEU A 146 6.62 25.29 -11.35
C LEU A 146 5.60 24.35 -10.71
N ALA A 147 5.94 23.82 -9.53
CA ALA A 147 5.04 23.01 -8.72
C ALA A 147 4.97 23.60 -7.31
N SER A 148 3.79 23.60 -6.72
CA SER A 148 3.52 24.17 -5.41
C SER A 148 3.66 23.11 -4.32
N LYS A 149 3.81 23.56 -3.08
CA LYS A 149 3.82 22.69 -1.91
C LYS A 149 2.62 21.75 -1.89
N ASP A 150 2.87 20.53 -1.45
CA ASP A 150 1.92 19.41 -1.41
C ASP A 150 1.49 18.83 -2.77
N ASP A 151 1.91 19.42 -3.90
CA ASP A 151 1.68 18.83 -5.22
C ASP A 151 2.25 17.42 -5.30
N LYS A 152 1.57 16.56 -6.05
CA LYS A 152 1.90 15.14 -6.22
C LYS A 152 2.23 14.84 -7.68
N LEU A 153 3.47 15.04 -8.03
CA LEU A 153 3.97 14.82 -9.39
C LEU A 153 4.17 13.31 -9.64
N LYS A 154 3.64 12.80 -10.75
CA LYS A 154 3.81 11.39 -11.13
C LYS A 154 5.28 11.12 -11.47
N VAL A 155 5.92 10.21 -10.72
CA VAL A 155 7.31 9.80 -10.98
C VAL A 155 7.34 8.75 -12.09
N ILE A 156 8.18 9.00 -13.10
CA ILE A 156 8.47 8.08 -14.20
C ILE A 156 9.73 7.28 -13.89
N LYS A 157 10.81 7.96 -13.44
CA LYS A 157 12.10 7.38 -13.08
C LYS A 157 12.72 8.18 -11.94
N LYS A 158 13.46 7.54 -11.05
CA LYS A 158 14.29 8.23 -10.05
C LYS A 158 15.76 7.91 -10.28
N THR A 159 16.63 8.88 -10.03
CA THR A 159 18.07 8.74 -9.87
C THR A 159 18.44 9.05 -8.41
N ASN A 160 19.73 9.19 -8.11
CA ASN A 160 20.17 9.49 -6.74
C ASN A 160 19.60 10.83 -6.24
N ASP A 161 19.71 11.91 -7.03
CA ASP A 161 19.39 13.27 -6.59
C ASP A 161 18.13 13.84 -7.25
N TRP A 162 17.70 13.27 -8.39
CA TRP A 162 16.59 13.77 -9.19
C TRP A 162 15.48 12.74 -9.35
N ALA A 163 14.26 13.23 -9.56
CA ALA A 163 13.14 12.43 -10.03
C ALA A 163 12.63 12.97 -11.37
N LYS A 164 12.56 12.08 -12.37
CA LYS A 164 11.87 12.38 -13.63
C LYS A 164 10.37 12.27 -13.38
N VAL A 165 9.66 13.36 -13.63
CA VAL A 165 8.23 13.48 -13.31
C VAL A 165 7.43 13.90 -14.54
N LYS A 166 6.10 13.66 -14.49
CA LYS A 166 5.15 14.22 -15.45
C LYS A 166 4.36 15.33 -14.76
N VAL A 167 4.33 16.52 -15.38
CA VAL A 167 3.58 17.70 -14.95
C VAL A 167 2.95 18.36 -16.18
N ASP A 168 1.66 18.67 -16.13
CA ASP A 168 0.89 19.35 -17.20
C ASP A 168 1.12 18.75 -18.61
N GLY A 169 1.12 17.42 -18.69
CA GLY A 169 1.36 16.70 -19.94
C GLY A 169 2.83 16.58 -20.33
N GLN A 170 3.72 17.42 -19.81
CA GLN A 170 5.14 17.44 -20.10
C GLN A 170 5.95 16.54 -19.16
N THR A 171 7.18 16.22 -19.55
CA THR A 171 8.15 15.50 -18.74
C THR A 171 9.28 16.39 -18.32
N GLY A 172 9.60 16.43 -17.05
CA GLY A 172 10.71 17.21 -16.49
C GLY A 172 11.36 16.51 -15.30
N TYR A 173 12.25 17.21 -14.62
CA TYR A 173 13.03 16.73 -13.49
C TYR A 173 12.87 17.66 -12.29
N VAL A 174 12.74 17.07 -11.12
CA VAL A 174 12.72 17.77 -9.82
C VAL A 174 13.81 17.21 -8.91
N SER A 175 14.47 18.08 -8.13
CA SER A 175 15.42 17.63 -7.11
C SER A 175 14.68 16.94 -5.97
N LYS A 176 15.26 15.85 -5.45
CA LYS A 176 14.74 15.09 -4.31
C LYS A 176 14.99 15.79 -2.98
N ASP A 177 15.82 16.82 -2.92
CA ASP A 177 16.00 17.66 -1.75
C ASP A 177 14.72 18.44 -1.41
N TYR A 178 13.92 18.75 -2.43
CA TYR A 178 12.70 19.54 -2.31
C TYR A 178 11.41 18.74 -2.58
N ALA A 179 11.53 17.45 -2.89
CA ALA A 179 10.38 16.57 -3.14
C ALA A 179 10.60 15.15 -2.63
N LYS A 180 9.72 14.69 -1.76
CA LYS A 180 9.77 13.33 -1.21
C LYS A 180 9.15 12.33 -2.16
N VAL A 181 9.98 11.43 -2.70
CA VAL A 181 9.49 10.32 -3.54
C VAL A 181 8.91 9.21 -2.67
N THR A 182 7.64 8.86 -2.89
CA THR A 182 6.91 7.85 -2.13
C THR A 182 5.91 7.10 -3.01
N TYR A 183 5.31 6.02 -2.49
CA TYR A 183 4.21 5.32 -3.16
C TYR A 183 2.89 6.06 -2.95
N SER A 184 2.09 6.13 -4.01
CA SER A 184 0.75 6.75 -4.00
C SER A 184 -0.33 5.70 -3.72
N PHE A 185 -0.40 5.26 -2.47
CA PHE A 185 -1.48 4.36 -2.05
C PHE A 185 -2.83 5.06 -2.09
N GLY A 186 -3.84 4.40 -2.65
CA GLY A 186 -5.22 4.82 -2.54
C GLY A 186 -5.81 4.57 -1.14
N LYS A 187 -7.02 5.05 -0.92
CA LYS A 187 -7.80 4.81 0.30
C LYS A 187 -9.18 4.26 -0.05
N ALA A 188 -9.81 3.59 0.91
CA ALA A 188 -11.18 3.11 0.79
C ALA A 188 -12.16 4.25 0.53
N LYS A 189 -13.25 3.94 -0.15
CA LYS A 189 -14.44 4.80 -0.25
C LYS A 189 -15.57 4.22 0.58
N SER A 190 -16.26 5.07 1.33
CA SER A 190 -17.47 4.66 2.05
C SER A 190 -18.61 4.35 1.08
N MET A 191 -19.62 3.60 1.52
CA MET A 191 -20.80 3.35 0.67
C MET A 191 -21.50 4.64 0.25
N LYS A 192 -21.56 5.65 1.15
CA LYS A 192 -22.09 6.99 0.82
C LYS A 192 -21.31 7.66 -0.31
N GLN A 193 -19.97 7.62 -0.27
CA GLN A 193 -19.12 8.18 -1.34
C GLN A 193 -19.27 7.43 -2.68
N ILE A 194 -19.47 6.12 -2.62
CA ILE A 194 -19.67 5.29 -3.82
C ILE A 194 -21.01 5.65 -4.46
N GLN A 195 -22.09 5.66 -3.69
CA GLN A 195 -23.43 6.03 -4.16
C GLN A 195 -23.51 7.45 -4.72
N ALA A 196 -22.85 8.42 -4.05
CA ALA A 196 -22.78 9.80 -4.55
C ALA A 196 -22.04 9.87 -5.90
N ALA A 197 -20.95 9.13 -6.06
CA ALA A 197 -20.20 9.08 -7.32
C ALA A 197 -20.97 8.38 -8.44
N GLU A 198 -21.78 7.37 -8.14
CA GLU A 198 -22.66 6.69 -9.10
C GLU A 198 -23.77 7.63 -9.58
N LYS A 199 -24.45 8.33 -8.66
CA LYS A 199 -25.48 9.33 -9.02
C LYS A 199 -24.91 10.45 -9.89
N ALA A 200 -23.73 10.99 -9.54
CA ALA A 200 -23.09 12.04 -10.35
C ALA A 200 -22.74 11.57 -11.77
N LYS A 201 -22.31 10.31 -11.92
CA LYS A 201 -22.06 9.72 -13.24
C LYS A 201 -23.33 9.56 -14.08
N GLU A 202 -24.42 9.17 -13.45
CA GLU A 202 -25.70 9.00 -14.13
C GLU A 202 -26.24 10.34 -14.62
N GLN A 203 -26.18 11.38 -13.76
CA GLN A 203 -26.57 12.75 -14.13
C GLN A 203 -25.73 13.30 -15.27
N ALA A 204 -24.40 13.05 -15.27
CA ALA A 204 -23.52 13.46 -16.39
C ALA A 204 -23.85 12.77 -17.71
N LYS A 205 -24.25 11.48 -17.69
CA LYS A 205 -24.69 10.76 -18.89
C LYS A 205 -26.00 11.31 -19.46
N HIS A 206 -26.94 11.66 -18.59
CA HIS A 206 -28.19 12.27 -19.04
C HIS A 206 -27.96 13.67 -19.64
N ALA A 207 -27.09 14.49 -19.06
CA ALA A 207 -26.77 15.81 -19.55
C ALA A 207 -26.08 15.80 -20.95
N THR A 208 -25.30 14.75 -21.26
CA THR A 208 -24.71 14.60 -22.61
C THR A 208 -25.73 14.17 -23.66
N LYS A 209 -26.68 13.30 -23.26
CA LYS A 209 -27.71 12.76 -24.20
C LYS A 209 -28.77 13.80 -24.61
N THR A 210 -28.92 14.87 -23.85
CA THR A 210 -29.92 15.96 -24.13
C THR A 210 -29.32 17.08 -25.00
N ARG A 211 -28.05 16.99 -25.42
CA ARG A 211 -27.36 17.98 -26.24
C ARG A 211 -27.17 17.56 -27.72
N ASP A 212 -27.51 16.31 -28.00
CA ASP A 212 -27.57 15.75 -29.37
C ASP A 212 -29.05 15.68 -29.83
#